data_48ed182a19550cd4cb3ffb1e8c9211d2
#
_entry.id   48ed182a19550cd4cb3ffb1e8c9211d2
#
_cell.length_a   1.000
_cell.length_b   1.000
_cell.length_c   1.000
_cell.angle_alpha   90.00
_cell.angle_beta   90.00
_cell.angle_gamma   90.00
#
_symmetry.space_group_name_H-M   'P 1'
#
loop_
_entity.id
_entity.type
_entity.pdbx_description
1 polymer ?
#
loop_
_entity_poly.entity_id
_entity_poly.type
_entity_poly.pdbx_seq_one_letter_code
_entity_poly.pdbx_strand_id
1 'polypeptide(L)'
;MAGLYVHVPFCTQRCSYCDFYTQTDSRLRTDYLRALRRELVERAAELDHEPLDTIYFGGGTPSQLPIDALRAIFRTIRAHYDVSSCREITLEANPDDLSADYLRQLHSQLPIRRISLGVQSFDDRLLRVIGRIHTAAEARAAFHAARAAGFRNISIDLMYGLPTQTLADLKHSVAAALALAPEHISVYGLIVEEGTPFAAAE
;
A
#
# COMPACT_ATOMS: atom_id res chain seq x y z
N MET A 1 -10.71 -21.23 -0.11
CA MET A 1 -10.42 -19.88 -0.67
C MET A 1 -9.15 -19.38 0.00
N ALA A 2 -8.01 -19.52 -0.68
CA ALA A 2 -6.71 -19.16 -0.13
C ALA A 2 -6.28 -17.76 -0.60
N GLY A 3 -5.63 -17.01 0.29
CA GLY A 3 -5.04 -15.70 -0.01
C GLY A 3 -3.57 -15.66 0.40
N LEU A 4 -2.74 -15.00 -0.38
CA LEU A 4 -1.35 -14.75 -0.05
C LEU A 4 -1.15 -13.28 0.33
N TYR A 5 -0.77 -13.04 1.58
CA TYR A 5 -0.31 -11.74 2.05
C TYR A 5 1.21 -11.67 2.07
N VAL A 6 1.76 -10.67 1.40
CA VAL A 6 3.20 -10.39 1.37
C VAL A 6 3.45 -9.09 2.13
N HIS A 7 4.07 -9.19 3.30
CA HIS A 7 4.42 -8.04 4.11
C HIS A 7 5.72 -7.39 3.62
N VAL A 8 5.65 -6.14 3.15
CA VAL A 8 6.82 -5.37 2.71
C VAL A 8 7.11 -4.29 3.75
N PRO A 9 8.14 -4.43 4.60
CA PRO A 9 8.31 -3.57 5.78
C PRO A 9 8.93 -2.20 5.49
N PHE A 10 9.31 -1.89 4.26
CA PHE A 10 10.07 -0.68 3.95
C PHE A 10 9.19 0.55 3.82
N CYS A 11 9.62 1.65 4.46
CA CYS A 11 9.04 2.98 4.33
C CYS A 11 10.16 4.02 4.17
N THR A 12 9.92 5.10 3.45
CA THR A 12 10.81 6.27 3.42
C THR A 12 10.87 6.93 4.80
N GLN A 13 9.71 7.03 5.45
CA GLN A 13 9.53 7.61 6.78
C GLN A 13 8.44 6.85 7.53
N ARG A 14 8.60 6.69 8.85
CA ARG A 14 7.55 6.15 9.70
C ARG A 14 6.59 7.27 10.09
N CYS A 15 5.30 7.09 9.80
CA CYS A 15 4.25 8.01 10.19
C CYS A 15 4.06 8.03 11.71
N SER A 16 3.58 9.16 12.27
CA SER A 16 3.47 9.36 13.71
C SER A 16 2.48 8.44 14.42
N TYR A 17 1.54 7.85 13.68
CA TYR A 17 0.49 6.97 14.18
C TYR A 17 0.77 5.47 13.94
N CYS A 18 1.78 5.15 13.12
CA CYS A 18 1.93 3.80 12.57
C CYS A 18 2.62 2.86 13.56
N ASP A 19 1.95 1.77 13.93
CA ASP A 19 2.50 0.68 14.74
C ASP A 19 2.86 -0.57 13.93
N PHE A 20 2.63 -0.56 12.62
CA PHE A 20 3.05 -1.66 11.76
C PHE A 20 4.56 -1.89 11.83
N TYR A 21 4.95 -3.16 11.68
CA TYR A 21 6.36 -3.49 11.56
C TYR A 21 6.94 -2.86 10.30
N THR A 22 7.73 -1.80 10.48
CA THR A 22 8.33 -1.02 9.39
C THR A 22 9.82 -0.79 9.61
N GLN A 23 10.55 -0.64 8.50
CA GLN A 23 11.98 -0.34 8.44
C GLN A 23 12.24 0.83 7.49
N THR A 24 13.03 1.79 7.96
CA THR A 24 13.51 2.90 7.12
C THR A 24 14.91 2.63 6.55
N ASP A 25 15.60 1.58 6.99
CA ASP A 25 16.91 1.19 6.47
C ASP A 25 16.78 0.37 5.18
N SER A 26 16.94 1.03 4.05
CA SER A 26 16.88 0.40 2.73
C SER A 26 18.01 -0.59 2.44
N ARG A 27 19.10 -0.59 3.22
CA ARG A 27 20.23 -1.53 3.06
C ARG A 27 19.80 -2.97 3.31
N LEU A 28 18.81 -3.18 4.14
CA LEU A 28 18.25 -4.51 4.44
C LEU A 28 17.40 -5.09 3.29
N ARG A 29 17.07 -4.30 2.27
CA ARG A 29 16.13 -4.70 1.21
C ARG A 29 16.58 -5.94 0.44
N THR A 30 17.88 -6.05 0.12
CA THR A 30 18.39 -7.19 -0.63
C THR A 30 18.28 -8.49 0.15
N ASP A 31 18.62 -8.47 1.44
CA ASP A 31 18.53 -9.66 2.30
C ASP A 31 17.09 -10.03 2.59
N TYR A 32 16.24 -9.04 2.81
CA TYR A 32 14.78 -9.25 2.92
C TYR A 32 14.20 -9.93 1.68
N LEU A 33 14.51 -9.44 0.48
CA LEU A 33 14.00 -10.04 -0.77
C LEU A 33 14.48 -11.48 -0.98
N ARG A 34 15.69 -11.79 -0.53
CA ARG A 34 16.22 -13.15 -0.54
C ARG A 34 15.45 -14.04 0.45
N ALA A 35 15.26 -13.58 1.68
CA ALA A 35 14.53 -14.27 2.73
C ALA A 35 13.06 -14.50 2.35
N LEU A 36 12.37 -13.46 1.86
CA LEU A 36 10.98 -13.56 1.40
C LEU A 36 10.80 -14.63 0.31
N ARG A 37 11.69 -14.62 -0.69
CA ARG A 37 11.59 -15.64 -1.76
C ARG A 37 11.85 -17.04 -1.26
N ARG A 38 12.73 -17.22 -0.29
CA ARG A 38 12.96 -18.49 0.37
C ARG A 38 11.73 -18.93 1.17
N GLU A 39 11.15 -18.03 1.96
CA GLU A 39 9.94 -18.27 2.73
C GLU A 39 8.76 -18.68 1.83
N LEU A 40 8.57 -17.99 0.70
CA LEU A 40 7.55 -18.34 -0.29
C LEU A 40 7.72 -19.79 -0.79
N VAL A 41 8.94 -20.26 -1.00
CA VAL A 41 9.20 -21.65 -1.41
C VAL A 41 8.91 -22.64 -0.27
N GLU A 42 9.42 -22.35 0.93
CA GLU A 42 9.31 -23.23 2.11
C GLU A 42 7.85 -23.38 2.57
N ARG A 43 7.05 -22.31 2.49
CA ARG A 43 5.66 -22.31 2.97
C ARG A 43 4.62 -22.70 1.91
N ALA A 44 5.03 -22.94 0.67
CA ALA A 44 4.07 -23.29 -0.39
C ALA A 44 3.23 -24.54 -0.07
N ALA A 45 3.83 -25.52 0.63
CA ALA A 45 3.14 -26.74 1.04
C ALA A 45 2.03 -26.52 2.08
N GLU A 46 1.99 -25.38 2.78
CA GLU A 46 0.96 -25.07 3.78
C GLU A 46 -0.45 -24.94 3.16
N LEU A 47 -0.53 -24.67 1.86
CA LEU A 47 -1.80 -24.54 1.15
C LEU A 47 -2.36 -25.87 0.62
N ASP A 48 -1.65 -26.98 0.77
CA ASP A 48 -2.07 -28.31 0.27
C ASP A 48 -2.62 -28.26 -1.18
N HIS A 49 -1.90 -27.53 -2.05
CA HIS A 49 -2.27 -27.26 -3.46
C HIS A 49 -3.56 -26.46 -3.67
N GLU A 50 -4.14 -25.86 -2.63
CA GLU A 50 -5.28 -24.96 -2.79
C GLU A 50 -4.89 -23.76 -3.66
N PRO A 51 -5.64 -23.46 -4.76
CA PRO A 51 -5.32 -22.32 -5.61
C PRO A 51 -5.53 -20.99 -4.89
N LEU A 52 -4.66 -20.01 -5.20
CA LEU A 52 -4.77 -18.66 -4.66
C LEU A 52 -5.91 -17.88 -5.34
N ASP A 53 -6.84 -17.38 -4.57
CA ASP A 53 -7.87 -16.44 -5.01
C ASP A 53 -7.37 -14.99 -5.08
N THR A 54 -6.50 -14.62 -4.13
CA THR A 54 -6.01 -13.24 -4.02
C THR A 54 -4.54 -13.20 -3.59
N ILE A 55 -3.83 -12.16 -4.04
CA ILE A 55 -2.48 -11.82 -3.57
C ILE A 55 -2.49 -10.37 -3.12
N TYR A 56 -2.00 -10.10 -1.92
CA TYR A 56 -1.98 -8.77 -1.35
C TYR A 56 -0.56 -8.39 -0.88
N PHE A 57 -0.03 -7.32 -1.43
CA PHE A 57 1.22 -6.71 -0.97
C PHE A 57 0.90 -5.53 -0.07
N GLY A 58 1.24 -5.64 1.21
CA GLY A 58 0.95 -4.63 2.22
C GLY A 58 2.05 -4.47 3.24
N GLY A 59 1.77 -3.74 4.32
CA GLY A 59 2.63 -3.58 5.48
C GLY A 59 3.20 -2.18 5.65
N GLY A 60 4.46 -1.98 5.29
CA GLY A 60 5.08 -0.66 5.26
C GLY A 60 4.66 0.10 3.99
N THR A 61 5.45 -0.01 2.93
CA THR A 61 5.14 0.63 1.65
C THR A 61 5.62 -0.23 0.48
N PRO A 62 4.78 -1.16 -0.01
CA PRO A 62 5.14 -2.06 -1.11
C PRO A 62 5.53 -1.35 -2.41
N SER A 63 4.98 -0.14 -2.67
CA SER A 63 5.35 0.69 -3.83
C SER A 63 6.81 1.14 -3.86
N GLN A 64 7.55 1.02 -2.75
CA GLN A 64 8.99 1.28 -2.72
C GLN A 64 9.84 0.15 -3.32
N LEU A 65 9.24 -1.00 -3.60
CA LEU A 65 9.97 -2.07 -4.28
C LEU A 65 10.16 -1.74 -5.76
N PRO A 66 11.38 -1.86 -6.29
CA PRO A 66 11.61 -1.71 -7.73
C PRO A 66 10.87 -2.81 -8.51
N ILE A 67 10.48 -2.50 -9.73
CA ILE A 67 9.74 -3.43 -10.61
C ILE A 67 10.43 -4.78 -10.75
N ASP A 68 11.77 -4.80 -10.85
CA ASP A 68 12.53 -6.05 -10.96
C ASP A 68 12.43 -6.92 -9.71
N ALA A 69 12.35 -6.31 -8.52
CA ALA A 69 12.14 -7.05 -7.27
C ALA A 69 10.74 -7.67 -7.24
N LEU A 70 9.70 -6.90 -7.56
CA LEU A 70 8.33 -7.41 -7.67
C LEU A 70 8.24 -8.53 -8.71
N ARG A 71 8.90 -8.38 -9.88
CA ARG A 71 8.97 -9.41 -10.91
C ARG A 71 9.62 -10.71 -10.39
N ALA A 72 10.68 -10.58 -9.59
CA ALA A 72 11.35 -11.74 -8.99
C ALA A 72 10.46 -12.46 -7.98
N ILE A 73 9.68 -11.71 -7.16
CA ILE A 73 8.70 -12.27 -6.23
C ILE A 73 7.61 -13.01 -7.01
N PHE A 74 7.01 -12.38 -8.04
CA PHE A 74 5.98 -13.04 -8.86
C PHE A 74 6.46 -14.28 -9.59
N ARG A 75 7.72 -14.33 -10.03
CA ARG A 75 8.30 -15.57 -10.58
C ARG A 75 8.32 -16.68 -9.56
N THR A 76 8.70 -16.37 -8.30
CA THR A 76 8.69 -17.37 -7.22
C THR A 76 7.27 -17.81 -6.90
N ILE A 77 6.31 -16.91 -6.80
CA ILE A 77 4.90 -17.25 -6.54
C ILE A 77 4.37 -18.18 -7.64
N ARG A 78 4.54 -17.83 -8.92
CA ARG A 78 4.06 -18.66 -10.04
C ARG A 78 4.72 -20.02 -10.15
N ALA A 79 5.93 -20.18 -9.63
CA ALA A 79 6.65 -21.46 -9.66
C ALA A 79 6.19 -22.42 -8.56
N HIS A 80 5.60 -21.93 -7.47
CA HIS A 80 5.31 -22.72 -6.28
C HIS A 80 3.85 -22.69 -5.82
N TYR A 81 3.03 -21.78 -6.36
CA TYR A 81 1.62 -21.63 -6.02
C TYR A 81 0.75 -21.72 -7.28
N ASP A 82 -0.41 -22.33 -7.15
CA ASP A 82 -1.42 -22.27 -8.20
C ASP A 82 -2.11 -20.89 -8.17
N VAL A 83 -1.88 -20.08 -9.20
CA VAL A 83 -2.48 -18.74 -9.38
C VAL A 83 -3.54 -18.72 -10.47
N SER A 84 -3.97 -19.90 -10.98
CA SER A 84 -4.90 -19.99 -12.10
C SER A 84 -6.27 -19.38 -11.82
N SER A 85 -6.72 -19.40 -10.56
CA SER A 85 -7.98 -18.82 -10.09
C SER A 85 -7.82 -17.43 -9.45
N CYS A 86 -6.60 -16.85 -9.47
CA CYS A 86 -6.33 -15.58 -8.79
C CYS A 86 -7.07 -14.42 -9.44
N ARG A 87 -8.07 -13.88 -8.72
CA ARG A 87 -8.98 -12.84 -9.20
C ARG A 87 -8.50 -11.43 -8.93
N GLU A 88 -7.75 -11.24 -7.85
CA GLU A 88 -7.26 -9.93 -7.44
C GLU A 88 -5.82 -9.98 -6.96
N ILE A 89 -5.01 -9.06 -7.48
CA ILE A 89 -3.67 -8.81 -6.99
C ILE A 89 -3.56 -7.33 -6.66
N THR A 90 -3.41 -7.04 -5.36
CA THR A 90 -3.38 -5.69 -4.80
C THR A 90 -1.97 -5.29 -4.39
N LEU A 91 -1.62 -4.03 -4.62
CA LEU A 91 -0.42 -3.38 -4.08
C LEU A 91 -0.83 -2.13 -3.29
N GLU A 92 -0.40 -2.05 -2.04
CA GLU A 92 -0.46 -0.79 -1.27
C GLU A 92 0.61 0.18 -1.75
N ALA A 93 0.25 1.45 -1.82
CA ALA A 93 1.13 2.50 -2.30
C ALA A 93 0.90 3.82 -1.54
N ASN A 94 1.98 4.58 -1.39
CA ASN A 94 1.88 5.98 -1.01
C ASN A 94 1.88 6.88 -2.24
N PRO A 95 1.18 8.03 -2.21
CA PRO A 95 1.15 8.97 -3.34
C PRO A 95 2.53 9.41 -3.83
N ASP A 96 3.46 9.64 -2.91
CA ASP A 96 4.83 10.11 -3.16
C ASP A 96 5.73 9.08 -3.85
N ASP A 97 5.38 7.79 -3.83
CA ASP A 97 6.15 6.73 -4.52
C ASP A 97 5.71 6.50 -5.97
N LEU A 98 4.56 7.06 -6.38
CA LEU A 98 3.91 6.71 -7.63
C LEU A 98 4.26 7.66 -8.80
N SER A 99 5.45 7.49 -9.38
CA SER A 99 5.74 8.15 -10.66
C SER A 99 4.92 7.54 -11.81
N ALA A 100 4.64 8.35 -12.85
CA ALA A 100 3.92 7.87 -14.03
C ALA A 100 4.66 6.72 -14.73
N ASP A 101 5.99 6.72 -14.71
CA ASP A 101 6.80 5.65 -15.30
C ASP A 101 6.70 4.36 -14.47
N TYR A 102 6.82 4.45 -13.14
CA TYR A 102 6.63 3.30 -12.26
C TYR A 102 5.26 2.66 -12.44
N LEU A 103 4.19 3.46 -12.47
CA LEU A 103 2.82 2.99 -12.68
C LEU A 103 2.62 2.30 -14.03
N ARG A 104 3.19 2.86 -15.13
CA ARG A 104 3.16 2.20 -16.45
C ARG A 104 3.86 0.84 -16.42
N GLN A 105 5.04 0.76 -15.82
CA GLN A 105 5.78 -0.50 -15.70
C GLN A 105 5.04 -1.49 -14.81
N LEU A 106 4.51 -1.04 -13.67
CA LEU A 106 3.74 -1.86 -12.74
C LEU A 106 2.54 -2.52 -13.45
N HIS A 107 1.77 -1.73 -14.20
CA HIS A 107 0.58 -2.22 -14.90
C HIS A 107 0.92 -3.12 -16.10
N SER A 108 1.96 -2.77 -16.88
CA SER A 108 2.27 -3.49 -18.12
C SER A 108 3.09 -4.76 -17.92
N GLN A 109 3.94 -4.82 -16.88
CA GLN A 109 4.89 -5.92 -16.68
C GLN A 109 4.49 -6.89 -15.56
N LEU A 110 3.53 -6.51 -14.71
CA LEU A 110 3.12 -7.28 -13.55
C LEU A 110 1.61 -7.53 -13.55
N PRO A 111 1.14 -8.59 -12.91
CA PRO A 111 -0.30 -8.92 -12.89
C PRO A 111 -1.08 -8.11 -11.85
N ILE A 112 -0.50 -7.06 -11.28
CA ILE A 112 -1.17 -6.17 -10.32
C ILE A 112 -2.23 -5.36 -11.06
N ARG A 113 -3.47 -5.39 -10.57
CA ARG A 113 -4.62 -4.68 -11.16
C ARG A 113 -5.37 -3.80 -10.18
N ARG A 114 -5.10 -3.94 -8.88
CA ARG A 114 -5.64 -3.08 -7.83
C ARG A 114 -4.52 -2.34 -7.11
N ILE A 115 -4.73 -1.05 -6.85
CA ILE A 115 -3.88 -0.21 -5.99
C ILE A 115 -4.71 0.25 -4.79
N SER A 116 -4.17 0.11 -3.56
CA SER A 116 -4.68 0.79 -2.37
C SER A 116 -3.78 1.98 -2.08
N LEU A 117 -4.35 3.19 -2.19
CA LEU A 117 -3.61 4.43 -2.11
C LEU A 117 -3.78 5.08 -0.74
N GLY A 118 -2.73 5.08 0.06
CA GLY A 118 -2.69 5.63 1.41
C GLY A 118 -2.69 7.16 1.42
N VAL A 119 -3.84 7.78 1.14
CA VAL A 119 -4.01 9.25 1.11
C VAL A 119 -4.16 9.83 2.52
N GLN A 120 -4.96 9.19 3.36
CA GLN A 120 -5.27 9.51 4.75
C GLN A 120 -6.11 10.80 4.91
N SER A 121 -5.78 11.90 4.23
CA SER A 121 -6.53 13.16 4.24
C SER A 121 -6.28 13.96 2.95
N PHE A 122 -7.22 14.82 2.59
CA PHE A 122 -7.04 15.85 1.56
C PHE A 122 -6.82 17.25 2.14
N ASP A 123 -6.40 17.33 3.40
CA ASP A 123 -5.99 18.56 4.10
C ASP A 123 -4.49 18.48 4.44
N ASP A 124 -3.68 19.36 3.85
CA ASP A 124 -2.22 19.36 4.03
C ASP A 124 -1.78 19.62 5.48
N ARG A 125 -2.59 20.36 6.27
CA ARG A 125 -2.33 20.57 7.69
C ARG A 125 -2.42 19.24 8.44
N LEU A 126 -3.48 18.46 8.19
CA LEU A 126 -3.68 17.16 8.82
C LEU A 126 -2.63 16.14 8.36
N LEU A 127 -2.26 16.14 7.08
CA LEU A 127 -1.20 15.29 6.57
C LEU A 127 0.14 15.53 7.30
N ARG A 128 0.50 16.81 7.51
CA ARG A 128 1.70 17.14 8.30
C ARG A 128 1.61 16.68 9.75
N VAL A 129 0.46 16.82 10.39
CA VAL A 129 0.24 16.38 11.79
C VAL A 129 0.49 14.89 11.95
N ILE A 130 0.05 14.06 11.00
CA ILE A 130 0.23 12.61 11.04
C ILE A 130 1.58 12.13 10.45
N GLY A 131 2.47 13.05 10.06
CA GLY A 131 3.78 12.72 9.53
C GLY A 131 3.76 12.18 8.10
N ARG A 132 2.76 12.56 7.27
CA ARG A 132 2.77 12.25 5.83
C ARG A 132 3.65 13.24 5.08
N ILE A 133 4.38 12.75 4.09
CA ILE A 133 5.30 13.57 3.29
C ILE A 133 4.65 14.11 2.01
N HIS A 134 3.60 13.45 1.53
CA HIS A 134 2.84 13.94 0.38
C HIS A 134 1.82 15.01 0.76
N THR A 135 1.41 15.79 -0.22
CA THR A 135 0.34 16.79 -0.16
C THR A 135 -0.97 16.25 -0.76
N ALA A 136 -2.08 16.92 -0.48
CA ALA A 136 -3.37 16.61 -1.11
C ALA A 136 -3.32 16.75 -2.65
N ALA A 137 -2.52 17.66 -3.18
CA ALA A 137 -2.32 17.84 -4.61
C ALA A 137 -1.57 16.63 -5.22
N GLU A 138 -0.51 16.15 -4.56
CA GLU A 138 0.24 14.96 -4.98
C GLU A 138 -0.62 13.69 -4.89
N ALA A 139 -1.47 13.55 -3.88
CA ALA A 139 -2.42 12.45 -3.78
C ALA A 139 -3.39 12.40 -4.98
N ARG A 140 -3.94 13.56 -5.40
CA ARG A 140 -4.78 13.67 -6.59
C ARG A 140 -3.99 13.33 -7.86
N ALA A 141 -2.77 13.86 -8.00
CA ALA A 141 -1.91 13.59 -9.14
C ALA A 141 -1.56 12.10 -9.27
N ALA A 142 -1.22 11.44 -8.15
CA ALA A 142 -0.94 10.00 -8.11
C ALA A 142 -2.16 9.17 -8.53
N PHE A 143 -3.36 9.51 -8.05
CA PHE A 143 -4.60 8.86 -8.48
C PHE A 143 -4.83 8.99 -9.99
N HIS A 144 -4.71 10.19 -10.55
CA HIS A 144 -4.87 10.40 -11.99
C HIS A 144 -3.78 9.70 -12.81
N ALA A 145 -2.55 9.67 -12.32
CA ALA A 145 -1.46 8.94 -12.97
C ALA A 145 -1.72 7.43 -12.98
N ALA A 146 -2.26 6.86 -11.89
CA ALA A 146 -2.66 5.46 -11.84
C ALA A 146 -3.79 5.15 -12.85
N ARG A 147 -4.80 6.02 -12.94
CA ARG A 147 -5.85 5.91 -13.98
C ARG A 147 -5.26 5.96 -15.40
N ALA A 148 -4.37 6.91 -15.67
CA ALA A 148 -3.72 7.07 -16.96
C ALA A 148 -2.84 5.86 -17.33
N ALA A 149 -2.23 5.20 -16.34
CA ALA A 149 -1.47 3.97 -16.51
C ALA A 149 -2.34 2.73 -16.79
N GLY A 150 -3.68 2.82 -16.64
CA GLY A 150 -4.63 1.74 -16.96
C GLY A 150 -5.25 1.05 -15.73
N PHE A 151 -4.94 1.46 -14.50
CA PHE A 151 -5.57 0.89 -13.31
C PHE A 151 -7.05 1.27 -13.25
N ARG A 152 -7.92 0.27 -13.17
CA ARG A 152 -9.39 0.40 -13.11
C ARG A 152 -9.97 0.06 -11.74
N ASN A 153 -9.14 -0.42 -10.82
CA ASN A 153 -9.50 -0.71 -9.44
C ASN A 153 -8.53 0.01 -8.51
N ILE A 154 -8.96 1.15 -7.98
CA ILE A 154 -8.16 1.98 -7.06
C ILE A 154 -8.98 2.19 -5.80
N SER A 155 -8.41 1.82 -4.66
CA SER A 155 -8.90 2.16 -3.33
C SER A 155 -8.22 3.44 -2.84
N ILE A 156 -8.97 4.30 -2.15
CA ILE A 156 -8.42 5.43 -1.41
C ILE A 156 -8.62 5.16 0.08
N ASP A 157 -7.54 5.24 0.83
CA ASP A 157 -7.59 5.07 2.28
C ASP A 157 -7.64 6.46 2.94
N LEU A 158 -8.63 6.66 3.82
CA LEU A 158 -8.84 7.89 4.60
C LEU A 158 -8.82 7.58 6.09
N MET A 159 -8.41 8.57 6.88
CA MET A 159 -8.44 8.49 8.34
C MET A 159 -9.34 9.56 8.95
N TYR A 160 -10.03 9.19 10.03
CA TYR A 160 -10.78 10.12 10.87
C TYR A 160 -10.29 10.09 12.32
N GLY A 161 -10.67 11.10 13.09
CA GLY A 161 -10.21 11.25 14.48
C GLY A 161 -8.77 11.71 14.58
N LEU A 162 -8.24 12.36 13.52
CA LEU A 162 -6.88 12.91 13.53
C LEU A 162 -6.78 14.09 14.51
N PRO A 163 -5.62 14.32 15.15
CA PRO A 163 -5.44 15.49 16.01
C PRO A 163 -5.81 16.78 15.28
N THR A 164 -6.62 17.62 15.92
CA THR A 164 -7.15 18.88 15.39
C THR A 164 -8.11 18.76 14.19
N GLN A 165 -8.49 17.54 13.79
CA GLN A 165 -9.45 17.32 12.70
C GLN A 165 -10.87 17.73 13.14
N THR A 166 -11.51 18.54 12.35
CA THR A 166 -12.93 18.88 12.52
C THR A 166 -13.81 17.99 11.63
N LEU A 167 -15.12 17.97 11.92
CA LEU A 167 -16.08 17.31 11.04
C LEU A 167 -16.09 17.92 9.63
N ALA A 168 -15.83 19.21 9.50
CA ALA A 168 -15.73 19.89 8.21
C ALA A 168 -14.52 19.38 7.41
N ASP A 169 -13.36 19.18 8.04
CA ASP A 169 -12.16 18.63 7.41
C ASP A 169 -12.39 17.18 6.91
N LEU A 170 -13.07 16.36 7.72
CA LEU A 170 -13.42 15.00 7.30
C LEU A 170 -14.37 15.01 6.10
N LYS A 171 -15.44 15.84 6.16
CA LYS A 171 -16.38 16.00 5.04
C LYS A 171 -15.67 16.46 3.77
N HIS A 172 -14.73 17.41 3.89
CA HIS A 172 -13.91 17.87 2.77
C HIS A 172 -13.11 16.71 2.15
N SER A 173 -12.42 15.92 2.98
CA SER A 173 -11.61 14.79 2.51
C SER A 173 -12.47 13.71 1.85
N VAL A 174 -13.63 13.38 2.41
CA VAL A 174 -14.58 12.43 1.81
C VAL A 174 -15.10 12.94 0.45
N ALA A 175 -15.51 14.21 0.38
CA ALA A 175 -15.99 14.81 -0.87
C ALA A 175 -14.88 14.82 -1.94
N ALA A 176 -13.64 15.13 -1.54
CA ALA A 176 -12.49 15.09 -2.44
C ALA A 176 -12.19 13.67 -2.98
N ALA A 177 -12.29 12.65 -2.12
CA ALA A 177 -12.14 11.25 -2.53
C ALA A 177 -13.25 10.82 -3.49
N LEU A 178 -14.52 11.13 -3.17
CA LEU A 178 -15.66 10.82 -4.03
C LEU A 178 -15.57 11.49 -5.41
N ALA A 179 -15.06 12.73 -5.48
CA ALA A 179 -14.86 13.45 -6.74
C ALA A 179 -13.83 12.77 -7.67
N LEU A 180 -12.92 11.96 -7.13
CA LEU A 180 -11.98 11.16 -7.91
C LEU A 180 -12.61 9.88 -8.47
N ALA A 181 -13.80 9.51 -8.01
CA ALA A 181 -14.53 8.30 -8.40
C ALA A 181 -13.68 7.01 -8.30
N PRO A 182 -13.14 6.69 -7.10
CA PRO A 182 -12.47 5.41 -6.88
C PRO A 182 -13.49 4.26 -6.82
N GLU A 183 -13.06 3.03 -7.04
CA GLU A 183 -13.90 1.83 -6.89
C GLU A 183 -14.12 1.45 -5.44
N HIS A 184 -13.23 1.92 -4.55
CA HIS A 184 -13.31 1.62 -3.11
C HIS A 184 -12.75 2.77 -2.28
N ILE A 185 -13.34 2.99 -1.10
CA ILE A 185 -12.80 3.90 -0.07
C ILE A 185 -12.74 3.11 1.23
N SER A 186 -11.54 3.00 1.82
CA SER A 186 -11.37 2.49 3.19
C SER A 186 -11.31 3.68 4.15
N VAL A 187 -12.02 3.60 5.27
CA VAL A 187 -12.02 4.68 6.27
C VAL A 187 -11.66 4.11 7.63
N TYR A 188 -10.57 4.58 8.22
CA TYR A 188 -10.01 4.10 9.48
C TYR A 188 -10.10 5.17 10.56
N GLY A 189 -10.52 4.78 11.78
CA GLY A 189 -10.34 5.64 12.96
C GLY A 189 -8.88 5.64 13.40
N LEU A 190 -8.35 6.82 13.77
CA LEU A 190 -7.05 6.86 14.43
C LEU A 190 -7.16 6.15 15.78
N ILE A 191 -6.27 5.19 16.00
CA ILE A 191 -6.01 4.56 17.28
C ILE A 191 -4.59 4.94 17.68
N VAL A 192 -4.41 5.42 18.90
CA VAL A 192 -3.07 5.72 19.43
C VAL A 192 -2.52 4.45 20.06
N GLU A 193 -1.59 3.82 19.34
CA GLU A 193 -0.97 2.56 19.76
C GLU A 193 0.32 2.83 20.55
N GLU A 194 0.55 2.00 21.56
CA GLU A 194 1.77 2.06 22.37
C GLU A 194 3.03 1.91 21.50
N GLY A 195 4.08 2.68 21.79
CA GLY A 195 5.31 2.70 20.99
C GLY A 195 5.27 3.55 19.72
N THR A 196 4.15 4.25 19.46
CA THR A 196 4.08 5.24 18.39
C THR A 196 4.53 6.63 18.87
N PRO A 197 5.00 7.51 17.97
CA PRO A 197 5.28 8.90 18.33
C PRO A 197 4.06 9.65 18.93
N PHE A 198 2.85 9.29 18.54
CA PHE A 198 1.63 9.89 19.10
C PHE A 198 1.44 9.48 20.56
N ALA A 199 1.66 8.21 20.93
CA ALA A 199 1.58 7.78 22.33
C ALA A 199 2.63 8.45 23.21
N ALA A 200 3.79 8.80 22.66
CA ALA A 200 4.86 9.50 23.38
C ALA A 200 4.60 11.01 23.56
N ALA A 201 3.62 11.58 22.83
CA ALA A 201 3.28 13.00 22.86
C ALA A 201 2.09 13.33 23.80
N GLU A 202 1.41 12.32 24.35
CA GLU A 202 0.41 12.43 25.40
C GLU A 202 1.07 12.49 26.81
#